data_0ec6ef3c2e91c9410cc59ee20763fbfc
#
_entry.id   0ec6ef3c2e91c9410cc59ee20763fbfc
#
_cell.length_a   1.000
_cell.length_b   1.000
_cell.length_c   1.000
_cell.angle_alpha   90.00
_cell.angle_beta   90.00
_cell.angle_gamma   90.00
#
_symmetry.space_group_name_H-M   'P 1'
#
loop_
_entity.id
_entity.type
_entity.pdbx_description
1 polymer ?
#
loop_
_entity_poly.entity_id
_entity_poly.type
_entity_poly.pdbx_seq_one_letter_code
_entity_poly.pdbx_strand_id
1 'polypeptide(L)'
;MTIFNFSEYLIANWMQIFLYVFVIFFLLSMFGKTKKGRYVYDTIKLKIPIIKNIQVNKASSKFARAFGLLIGSGMDIVEAMSIVSIVLGNKNIEKRFKVSAEAVTQGKTLTSALNEEKIFPDMLIQMISIGEKTDSIDEVLLKSCAFFDDLVERSLSRLTTILQPIMSVSYTHLTLPTIY
;
A
#
# COMPACT_ATOMS: atom_id res chain seq x y z
N MET A 1 20.68 39.71 2.84
CA MET A 1 21.75 39.26 3.76
C MET A 1 21.49 37.90 4.41
N THR A 2 20.28 37.47 4.66
CA THR A 2 19.97 36.18 5.31
C THR A 2 20.21 34.94 4.43
N ILE A 3 20.05 35.06 3.11
CA ILE A 3 20.17 33.92 2.17
C ILE A 3 21.66 33.56 1.95
N PHE A 4 22.56 34.54 1.91
CA PHE A 4 23.99 34.31 1.76
C PHE A 4 24.61 33.60 2.98
N ASN A 5 24.22 34.00 4.20
CA ASN A 5 24.72 33.36 5.42
C ASN A 5 24.22 31.88 5.55
N PHE A 6 23.04 31.56 4.99
CA PHE A 6 22.52 30.18 4.98
C PHE A 6 23.33 29.29 4.01
N SER A 7 23.71 29.83 2.86
CA SER A 7 24.52 29.11 1.88
C SER A 7 25.95 28.82 2.41
N GLU A 8 26.58 29.82 3.04
CA GLU A 8 27.91 29.63 3.65
C GLU A 8 27.88 28.65 4.83
N TYR A 9 26.80 28.68 5.65
CA TYR A 9 26.63 27.73 6.75
C TYR A 9 26.46 26.29 6.25
N LEU A 10 25.71 26.09 5.15
CA LEU A 10 25.58 24.81 4.51
C LEU A 10 26.89 24.26 3.94
N ILE A 11 27.69 25.15 3.32
CA ILE A 11 28.99 24.77 2.73
C ILE A 11 30.02 24.51 3.83
N ALA A 12 30.02 25.27 4.92
CA ALA A 12 30.96 25.08 6.03
C ALA A 12 30.67 23.80 6.85
N ASN A 13 29.42 23.42 6.96
CA ASN A 13 28.99 22.30 7.82
C ASN A 13 28.39 21.11 7.03
N TRP A 14 28.66 21.02 5.72
CA TRP A 14 28.08 19.96 4.87
C TRP A 14 28.33 18.53 5.39
N MET A 15 29.53 18.31 5.98
CA MET A 15 29.89 17.01 6.54
C MET A 15 29.08 16.67 7.81
N GLN A 16 28.81 17.68 8.66
CA GLN A 16 27.97 17.50 9.84
C GLN A 16 26.50 17.27 9.45
N ILE A 17 26.01 18.05 8.47
CA ILE A 17 24.64 17.90 7.96
C ILE A 17 24.46 16.52 7.32
N PHE A 18 25.44 16.08 6.53
CA PHE A 18 25.43 14.74 5.94
C PHE A 18 25.44 13.65 7.02
N LEU A 19 26.26 13.82 8.07
CA LEU A 19 26.29 12.88 9.19
C LEU A 19 24.95 12.83 9.94
N TYR A 20 24.32 13.98 10.22
CA TYR A 20 23.01 14.03 10.86
C TYR A 20 21.92 13.39 9.99
N VAL A 21 21.88 13.70 8.70
CA VAL A 21 20.93 13.08 7.75
C VAL A 21 21.15 11.57 7.67
N PHE A 22 22.40 11.12 7.63
CA PHE A 22 22.76 9.71 7.61
C PHE A 22 22.34 8.99 8.91
N VAL A 23 22.58 9.59 10.07
CA VAL A 23 22.16 9.04 11.37
C VAL A 23 20.64 8.98 11.47
N ILE A 24 19.93 10.03 11.07
CA ILE A 24 18.46 10.05 11.05
C ILE A 24 17.92 8.97 10.09
N PHE A 25 18.49 8.86 8.89
CA PHE A 25 18.11 7.84 7.92
C PHE A 25 18.37 6.42 8.45
N PHE A 26 19.51 6.22 9.12
CA PHE A 26 19.86 4.93 9.72
C PHE A 26 18.92 4.56 10.87
N LEU A 27 18.58 5.51 11.75
CA LEU A 27 17.62 5.32 12.85
C LEU A 27 16.21 5.02 12.31
N LEU A 28 15.75 5.74 11.28
CA LEU A 28 14.46 5.50 10.63
C LEU A 28 14.43 4.12 9.95
N SER A 29 15.53 3.71 9.32
CA SER A 29 15.66 2.39 8.70
C SER A 29 15.63 1.26 9.74
N MET A 30 16.32 1.44 10.87
CA MET A 30 16.27 0.49 11.99
C MET A 30 14.88 0.40 12.63
N PHE A 31 14.21 1.55 12.80
CA PHE A 31 12.84 1.61 13.32
C PHE A 31 11.85 0.89 12.39
N GLY A 32 12.02 1.04 11.06
CA GLY A 32 11.18 0.39 10.04
C GLY A 32 11.28 -1.15 10.03
N LYS A 33 12.38 -1.72 10.55
CA LYS A 33 12.58 -3.18 10.67
C LYS A 33 11.89 -3.78 11.89
N THR A 34 11.53 -2.97 12.89
CA THR A 34 10.85 -3.43 14.10
C THR A 34 9.36 -3.70 13.81
N LYS A 35 8.75 -4.72 14.44
CA LYS A 35 7.33 -5.06 14.26
C LYS A 35 6.40 -3.85 14.49
N LYS A 36 6.68 -3.02 15.49
CA LYS A 36 5.94 -1.78 15.78
C LYS A 36 6.21 -0.68 14.74
N GLY A 37 7.46 -0.49 14.33
CA GLY A 37 7.84 0.51 13.32
C GLY A 37 7.23 0.20 11.95
N ARG A 38 7.20 -1.07 11.55
CA ARG A 38 6.55 -1.50 10.30
C ARG A 38 5.05 -1.24 10.29
N TYR A 39 4.38 -1.46 11.43
CA TYR A 39 2.95 -1.13 11.57
C TYR A 39 2.69 0.38 11.42
N VAL A 40 3.51 1.22 12.08
CA VAL A 40 3.41 2.69 11.99
C VAL A 40 3.66 3.16 10.55
N TYR A 41 4.71 2.66 9.91
CA TYR A 41 5.06 2.99 8.52
C TYR A 41 3.94 2.58 7.54
N ASP A 42 3.38 1.39 7.69
CA ASP A 42 2.27 0.90 6.88
C ASP A 42 0.97 1.70 7.14
N THR A 43 0.78 2.18 8.36
CA THR A 43 -0.36 3.06 8.70
C THR A 43 -0.20 4.45 8.09
N ILE A 44 1.01 5.01 8.09
CA ILE A 44 1.28 6.32 7.45
C ILE A 44 1.05 6.24 5.94
N LYS A 45 1.45 5.15 5.28
CA LYS A 45 1.17 4.93 3.86
C LYS A 45 -0.33 4.94 3.54
N LEU A 46 -1.17 4.49 4.46
CA LEU A 46 -2.62 4.51 4.29
C LEU A 46 -3.26 5.88 4.58
N LYS A 47 -2.52 6.84 5.17
CA LYS A 47 -3.00 8.22 5.38
C LYS A 47 -2.80 9.10 4.13
N ILE A 48 -1.83 8.81 3.29
CA ILE A 48 -1.58 9.56 2.05
C ILE A 48 -2.53 9.03 0.97
N PRO A 49 -3.49 9.83 0.43
CA PRO A 49 -4.58 9.32 -0.40
C PRO A 49 -4.10 8.58 -1.66
N ILE A 50 -3.05 9.06 -2.30
CA ILE A 50 -2.49 8.41 -3.51
C ILE A 50 -1.88 7.05 -3.15
N ILE A 51 -1.07 7.00 -2.08
CA ILE A 51 -0.40 5.77 -1.63
C ILE A 51 -1.42 4.79 -1.06
N LYS A 52 -2.45 5.29 -0.35
CA LYS A 52 -3.57 4.48 0.16
C LYS A 52 -4.24 3.71 -0.98
N ASN A 53 -4.61 4.38 -2.06
CA ASN A 53 -5.29 3.74 -3.19
C ASN A 53 -4.43 2.64 -3.82
N ILE A 54 -3.13 2.89 -3.99
CA ILE A 54 -2.19 1.87 -4.48
C ILE A 54 -2.12 0.67 -3.53
N GLN A 55 -1.99 0.91 -2.22
CA GLN A 55 -1.89 -0.17 -1.23
C GLN A 55 -3.18 -1.00 -1.15
N VAL A 56 -4.34 -0.34 -1.17
CA VAL A 56 -5.65 -0.99 -1.14
C VAL A 56 -5.88 -1.80 -2.42
N ASN A 57 -5.64 -1.24 -3.60
CA ASN A 57 -5.79 -1.97 -4.87
C ASN A 57 -4.82 -3.14 -4.98
N LYS A 58 -3.57 -2.97 -4.53
CA LYS A 58 -2.58 -4.05 -4.46
C LYS A 58 -2.99 -5.17 -3.51
N ALA A 59 -3.55 -4.83 -2.35
CA ALA A 59 -4.11 -5.81 -1.42
C ALA A 59 -5.33 -6.51 -2.02
N SER A 60 -6.20 -5.78 -2.75
CA SER A 60 -7.37 -6.32 -3.44
C SER A 60 -6.99 -7.33 -4.53
N SER A 61 -6.01 -7.00 -5.38
CA SER A 61 -5.51 -7.94 -6.40
C SER A 61 -4.93 -9.20 -5.76
N LYS A 62 -4.09 -9.05 -4.74
CA LYS A 62 -3.49 -10.19 -4.03
C LYS A 62 -4.55 -11.06 -3.34
N PHE A 63 -5.52 -10.43 -2.68
CA PHE A 63 -6.65 -11.12 -2.07
C PHE A 63 -7.43 -11.91 -3.13
N ALA A 64 -7.88 -11.24 -4.18
CA ALA A 64 -8.70 -11.85 -5.22
C ALA A 64 -7.99 -13.05 -5.86
N ARG A 65 -6.70 -12.91 -6.16
CA ARG A 65 -5.89 -13.99 -6.73
C ARG A 65 -5.70 -15.15 -5.77
N ALA A 66 -5.20 -14.88 -4.57
CA ALA A 66 -4.86 -15.94 -3.62
C ALA A 66 -6.13 -16.64 -3.12
N PHE A 67 -7.15 -15.86 -2.72
CA PHE A 67 -8.38 -16.40 -2.20
C PHE A 67 -9.18 -17.16 -3.28
N GLY A 68 -9.27 -16.60 -4.49
CA GLY A 68 -9.94 -17.27 -5.61
C GLY A 68 -9.28 -18.60 -5.97
N LEU A 69 -7.94 -18.67 -6.00
CA LEU A 69 -7.21 -19.92 -6.24
C LEU A 69 -7.45 -20.97 -5.13
N LEU A 70 -7.42 -20.54 -3.87
CA LEU A 70 -7.60 -21.44 -2.73
C LEU A 70 -9.03 -22.00 -2.69
N ILE A 71 -10.06 -21.15 -2.87
CA ILE A 71 -11.46 -21.60 -2.94
C ILE A 71 -11.67 -22.48 -4.17
N GLY A 72 -11.15 -22.10 -5.34
CA GLY A 72 -11.24 -22.93 -6.55
C GLY A 72 -10.54 -24.28 -6.45
N SER A 73 -9.59 -24.45 -5.50
CA SER A 73 -8.99 -25.74 -5.18
C SER A 73 -9.81 -26.57 -4.18
N GLY A 74 -10.96 -26.08 -3.72
CA GLY A 74 -11.83 -26.74 -2.75
C GLY A 74 -11.44 -26.50 -1.29
N MET A 75 -10.60 -25.50 -1.00
CA MET A 75 -10.23 -25.16 0.37
C MET A 75 -11.40 -24.47 1.09
N ASP A 76 -11.54 -24.75 2.39
CA ASP A 76 -12.52 -24.06 3.24
C ASP A 76 -12.24 -22.56 3.35
N ILE A 77 -13.33 -21.76 3.41
CA ILE A 77 -13.26 -20.29 3.46
C ILE A 77 -12.39 -19.79 4.63
N VAL A 78 -12.53 -20.36 5.82
CA VAL A 78 -11.80 -19.93 7.02
C VAL A 78 -10.31 -20.25 6.89
N GLU A 79 -9.99 -21.42 6.37
CA GLU A 79 -8.61 -21.83 6.12
C GLU A 79 -7.96 -20.93 5.04
N ALA A 80 -8.66 -20.70 3.94
CA ALA A 80 -8.21 -19.80 2.87
C ALA A 80 -7.96 -18.37 3.40
N MET A 81 -8.83 -17.82 4.25
CA MET A 81 -8.64 -16.52 4.88
C MET A 81 -7.38 -16.47 5.74
N SER A 82 -7.10 -17.51 6.49
CA SER A 82 -5.91 -17.63 7.32
C SER A 82 -4.62 -17.47 6.47
N ILE A 83 -4.53 -18.20 5.38
CA ILE A 83 -3.39 -18.17 4.44
C ILE A 83 -3.28 -16.80 3.77
N VAL A 84 -4.38 -16.28 3.24
CA VAL A 84 -4.40 -14.99 2.55
C VAL A 84 -3.98 -13.84 3.45
N SER A 85 -4.30 -13.89 4.75
CA SER A 85 -3.91 -12.85 5.69
C SER A 85 -2.40 -12.50 5.63
N ILE A 86 -1.55 -13.48 5.37
CA ILE A 86 -0.09 -13.35 5.32
C ILE A 86 0.36 -12.70 4.00
N VAL A 87 -0.40 -12.92 2.92
CA VAL A 87 -0.05 -12.48 1.55
C VAL A 87 -0.35 -11.00 1.31
N LEU A 88 -1.24 -10.38 2.08
CA LEU A 88 -1.69 -9.00 1.88
C LEU A 88 -0.57 -7.96 1.93
N GLY A 89 0.48 -8.21 2.71
CA GLY A 89 1.74 -7.47 2.67
C GLY A 89 1.76 -6.13 3.42
N ASN A 90 0.62 -5.59 3.86
CA ASN A 90 0.51 -4.42 4.72
C ASN A 90 0.02 -4.83 6.10
N LYS A 91 0.78 -4.52 7.15
CA LYS A 91 0.48 -4.98 8.53
C LYS A 91 -0.82 -4.42 9.10
N ASN A 92 -1.24 -3.23 8.67
CA ASN A 92 -2.52 -2.68 9.09
C ASN A 92 -3.68 -3.43 8.43
N ILE A 93 -3.57 -3.67 7.12
CA ILE A 93 -4.55 -4.46 6.35
C ILE A 93 -4.62 -5.90 6.89
N GLU A 94 -3.48 -6.55 7.11
CA GLU A 94 -3.40 -7.90 7.69
C GLU A 94 -4.13 -8.00 9.04
N LYS A 95 -3.91 -7.03 9.94
CA LYS A 95 -4.56 -7.01 11.25
C LYS A 95 -6.08 -6.93 11.13
N ARG A 96 -6.57 -6.00 10.29
CA ARG A 96 -8.01 -5.82 10.07
C ARG A 96 -8.63 -7.01 9.36
N PHE A 97 -7.93 -7.59 8.40
CA PHE A 97 -8.37 -8.80 7.71
C PHE A 97 -8.51 -10.01 8.66
N LYS A 98 -7.63 -10.14 9.65
CA LYS A 98 -7.76 -11.18 10.69
C LYS A 98 -9.03 -11.00 11.53
N VAL A 99 -9.42 -9.76 11.83
CA VAL A 99 -10.69 -9.49 12.51
C VAL A 99 -11.88 -9.96 11.65
N SER A 100 -11.84 -9.71 10.33
CA SER A 100 -12.85 -10.24 9.40
C SER A 100 -12.84 -11.78 9.38
N ALA A 101 -11.68 -12.42 9.39
CA ALA A 101 -11.57 -13.89 9.42
C ALA A 101 -12.20 -14.49 10.70
N GLU A 102 -11.94 -13.87 11.85
CA GLU A 102 -12.56 -14.25 13.12
C GLU A 102 -14.09 -14.12 13.09
N ALA A 103 -14.60 -13.04 12.46
CA ALA A 103 -16.04 -12.83 12.31
C ALA A 103 -16.68 -13.90 11.41
N VAL A 104 -16.01 -14.33 10.34
CA VAL A 104 -16.47 -15.44 9.48
C VAL A 104 -16.48 -16.76 10.24
N THR A 105 -15.46 -17.03 11.07
CA THR A 105 -15.42 -18.21 11.94
C THR A 105 -16.60 -18.24 12.93
N GLN A 106 -17.11 -17.05 13.32
CA GLN A 106 -18.30 -16.90 14.18
C GLN A 106 -19.62 -17.00 13.41
N GLY A 107 -19.59 -17.30 12.11
CA GLY A 107 -20.79 -17.51 11.29
C GLY A 107 -21.26 -16.26 10.53
N LYS A 108 -20.53 -15.15 10.51
CA LYS A 108 -20.85 -14.04 9.61
C LYS A 108 -20.53 -14.42 8.17
N THR A 109 -21.30 -13.85 7.23
CA THR A 109 -21.00 -13.98 5.80
C THR A 109 -19.68 -13.29 5.47
N LEU A 110 -18.95 -13.81 4.48
CA LEU A 110 -17.69 -13.25 4.03
C LEU A 110 -17.84 -11.76 3.63
N THR A 111 -18.90 -11.46 2.88
CA THR A 111 -19.26 -10.10 2.46
C THR A 111 -19.43 -9.16 3.64
N SER A 112 -20.22 -9.54 4.66
CA SER A 112 -20.48 -8.70 5.84
C SER A 112 -19.21 -8.45 6.63
N ALA A 113 -18.43 -9.49 6.90
CA ALA A 113 -17.20 -9.42 7.68
C ALA A 113 -16.14 -8.52 7.04
N LEU A 114 -15.97 -8.59 5.72
CA LEU A 114 -15.02 -7.75 5.00
C LEU A 114 -15.51 -6.30 4.86
N ASN A 115 -16.82 -6.08 4.71
CA ASN A 115 -17.40 -4.76 4.59
C ASN A 115 -17.32 -3.95 5.91
N GLU A 116 -17.50 -4.60 7.06
CA GLU A 116 -17.38 -3.95 8.38
C GLU A 116 -15.99 -3.33 8.58
N GLU A 117 -14.96 -4.02 8.17
CA GLU A 117 -13.58 -3.56 8.31
C GLU A 117 -13.16 -2.53 7.26
N LYS A 118 -13.93 -2.31 6.20
CA LYS A 118 -13.65 -1.34 5.11
C LYS A 118 -12.19 -1.41 4.61
N ILE A 119 -11.70 -2.62 4.42
CA ILE A 119 -10.32 -2.89 3.96
C ILE A 119 -10.23 -2.70 2.46
N PHE A 120 -11.23 -3.22 1.75
CA PHE A 120 -11.29 -3.31 0.31
C PHE A 120 -12.24 -2.26 -0.29
N PRO A 121 -12.08 -1.92 -1.58
CA PRO A 121 -13.03 -1.06 -2.29
C PRO A 121 -14.42 -1.69 -2.36
N ASP A 122 -15.45 -0.85 -2.38
CA ASP A 122 -16.85 -1.30 -2.46
C ASP A 122 -17.12 -2.22 -3.65
N MET A 123 -16.42 -1.99 -4.77
CA MET A 123 -16.52 -2.84 -5.95
C MET A 123 -16.09 -4.29 -5.66
N LEU A 124 -15.00 -4.50 -4.91
CA LEU A 124 -14.58 -5.86 -4.55
C LEU A 124 -15.58 -6.52 -3.60
N ILE A 125 -16.11 -5.76 -2.64
CA ILE A 125 -17.14 -6.24 -1.71
C ILE A 125 -18.41 -6.67 -2.47
N GLN A 126 -18.83 -5.89 -3.47
CA GLN A 126 -19.97 -6.25 -4.33
C GLN A 126 -19.70 -7.53 -5.13
N MET A 127 -18.50 -7.68 -5.70
CA MET A 127 -18.09 -8.89 -6.41
C MET A 127 -18.11 -10.13 -5.50
N ILE A 128 -17.59 -10.00 -4.27
CA ILE A 128 -17.63 -11.06 -3.27
C ILE A 128 -19.09 -11.41 -2.93
N SER A 129 -19.95 -10.40 -2.76
CA SER A 129 -21.38 -10.61 -2.47
C SER A 129 -22.10 -11.36 -3.58
N ILE A 130 -21.76 -11.10 -4.85
CA ILE A 130 -22.30 -11.83 -5.98
C ILE A 130 -21.81 -13.28 -5.94
N GLY A 131 -20.50 -13.49 -5.82
CA GLY A 131 -19.89 -14.83 -5.78
C GLY A 131 -20.40 -15.67 -4.60
N GLU A 132 -20.60 -15.05 -3.43
CA GLU A 132 -21.16 -15.72 -2.23
C GLU A 132 -22.62 -16.18 -2.44
N LYS A 133 -23.42 -15.38 -3.17
CA LYS A 133 -24.83 -15.73 -3.47
C LYS A 133 -24.97 -16.75 -4.59
N THR A 134 -24.02 -16.80 -5.51
CA THR A 134 -24.03 -17.70 -6.67
C THR A 134 -23.15 -18.94 -6.51
N ASP A 135 -22.52 -19.09 -5.34
CA ASP A 135 -21.56 -20.17 -5.04
C ASP A 135 -20.42 -20.24 -6.08
N SER A 136 -19.95 -19.07 -6.52
CA SER A 136 -18.91 -18.92 -7.55
C SER A 136 -17.88 -17.85 -7.18
N ILE A 137 -17.49 -17.82 -5.89
CA ILE A 137 -16.55 -16.83 -5.34
C ILE A 137 -15.22 -16.88 -6.08
N ASP A 138 -14.70 -18.06 -6.37
CA ASP A 138 -13.44 -18.31 -7.05
C ASP A 138 -13.41 -17.69 -8.44
N GLU A 139 -14.43 -17.97 -9.26
CA GLU A 139 -14.51 -17.45 -10.64
C GLU A 139 -14.61 -15.92 -10.66
N VAL A 140 -15.49 -15.34 -9.83
CA VAL A 140 -15.69 -13.89 -9.74
C VAL A 140 -14.41 -13.19 -9.28
N LEU A 141 -13.71 -13.76 -8.29
CA LEU A 141 -12.47 -13.17 -7.78
C LEU A 141 -11.32 -13.27 -8.77
N LEU A 142 -11.15 -14.41 -9.44
CA LEU A 142 -10.10 -14.56 -10.45
C LEU A 142 -10.29 -13.61 -11.63
N LYS A 143 -11.52 -13.38 -12.07
CA LYS A 143 -11.84 -12.36 -13.08
C LYS A 143 -11.56 -10.94 -12.58
N SER A 144 -11.73 -10.68 -11.30
CA SER A 144 -11.47 -9.38 -10.69
C SER A 144 -9.99 -9.03 -10.58
N CYS A 145 -9.09 -10.02 -10.58
CA CYS A 145 -7.64 -9.80 -10.43
C CYS A 145 -7.10 -8.83 -11.48
N ALA A 146 -7.39 -9.08 -12.76
CA ALA A 146 -6.89 -8.26 -13.87
C ALA A 146 -7.34 -6.80 -13.73
N PHE A 147 -8.57 -6.57 -13.27
CA PHE A 147 -9.08 -5.22 -13.02
C PHE A 147 -8.29 -4.49 -11.92
N PHE A 148 -8.01 -5.16 -10.80
CA PHE A 148 -7.26 -4.54 -9.71
C PHE A 148 -5.77 -4.37 -10.04
N ASP A 149 -5.18 -5.26 -10.85
CA ASP A 149 -3.82 -5.11 -11.37
C ASP A 149 -3.72 -3.86 -12.27
N ASP A 150 -4.68 -3.65 -13.17
CA ASP A 150 -4.76 -2.46 -14.02
C ASP A 150 -4.94 -1.16 -13.18
N LEU A 151 -5.76 -1.20 -12.11
CA LEU A 151 -5.88 -0.05 -11.20
C LEU A 151 -4.56 0.29 -10.48
N VAL A 152 -3.77 -0.72 -10.11
CA VAL A 152 -2.44 -0.51 -9.53
C VAL A 152 -1.52 0.14 -10.56
N GLU A 153 -1.47 -0.38 -11.78
CA GLU A 153 -0.61 0.11 -12.85
C GLU A 153 -0.95 1.56 -13.24
N ARG A 154 -2.22 1.88 -13.39
CA ARG A 154 -2.70 3.27 -13.62
C ARG A 154 -2.33 4.20 -12.47
N SER A 155 -2.41 3.72 -11.23
CA SER A 155 -2.05 4.51 -10.06
C SER A 155 -0.55 4.79 -10.00
N LEU A 156 0.29 3.84 -10.40
CA LEU A 156 1.73 4.01 -10.52
C LEU A 156 2.10 4.96 -11.66
N SER A 157 1.46 4.84 -12.81
CA SER A 157 1.66 5.75 -13.96
C SER A 157 1.32 7.20 -13.60
N ARG A 158 0.27 7.44 -12.80
CA ARG A 158 -0.04 8.78 -12.28
C ARG A 158 1.06 9.34 -11.38
N LEU A 159 1.72 8.51 -10.58
CA LEU A 159 2.85 8.97 -9.77
C LEU A 159 4.02 9.43 -10.63
N THR A 160 4.37 8.69 -11.67
CA THR A 160 5.45 9.09 -12.60
C THR A 160 5.13 10.40 -13.32
N THR A 161 3.87 10.60 -13.74
CA THR A 161 3.42 11.84 -14.38
C THR A 161 3.54 13.05 -13.44
N ILE A 162 3.30 12.89 -12.14
CA ILE A 162 3.47 13.98 -11.14
C ILE A 162 4.95 14.27 -10.86
N LEU A 163 5.82 13.27 -10.95
CA LEU A 163 7.27 13.46 -10.72
C LEU A 163 7.96 14.17 -11.89
N GLN A 164 7.44 14.03 -13.12
CA GLN A 164 8.06 14.59 -14.32
C GLN A 164 8.21 16.13 -14.28
N PRO A 165 7.21 16.95 -13.88
CA PRO A 165 7.38 18.39 -13.71
C PRO A 165 8.39 18.75 -12.63
N ILE A 166 8.45 18.00 -11.54
CA ILE A 166 9.37 18.24 -10.42
C ILE A 166 10.82 18.04 -10.89
N MET A 167 11.08 17.00 -11.67
CA MET A 167 12.39 16.73 -12.25
C MET A 167 12.79 17.81 -13.28
N SER A 168 11.86 18.25 -14.11
CA SER A 168 12.09 19.32 -15.11
C SER A 168 12.45 20.63 -14.45
N VAL A 169 11.71 21.06 -13.42
CA VAL A 169 12.01 22.29 -12.66
C VAL A 169 13.36 22.19 -11.94
N SER A 170 13.67 21.01 -11.34
CA SER A 170 14.97 20.79 -10.70
C SER A 170 16.12 20.90 -11.68
N TYR A 171 15.96 20.39 -12.90
CA TYR A 171 16.98 20.46 -13.96
C TYR A 171 17.22 21.90 -14.43
N THR A 172 16.17 22.68 -14.64
CA THR A 172 16.29 24.10 -15.06
C THR A 172 16.91 24.98 -13.98
N HIS A 173 16.65 24.72 -12.70
CA HIS A 173 17.28 25.46 -11.60
C HIS A 173 18.74 25.08 -11.35
N LEU A 174 19.15 23.86 -11.69
CA LEU A 174 20.57 23.44 -11.55
C LEU A 174 21.46 23.91 -12.71
N THR A 175 20.87 24.13 -13.90
CA THR A 175 21.65 24.52 -15.09
C THR A 175 21.77 26.03 -15.30
N LEU A 176 21.05 26.86 -14.54
CA LEU A 176 21.08 28.32 -14.65
C LEU A 176 22.27 29.06 -13.97
N PRO A 177 23.07 28.47 -13.04
CA PRO A 177 24.21 29.21 -12.47
C PRO A 177 25.49 29.13 -13.28
N THR A 178 25.56 28.56 -14.47
CA THR A 178 26.80 28.38 -15.22
C THR A 178 26.98 29.32 -16.42
N ILE A 179 26.21 30.39 -16.52
CA ILE A 179 26.39 31.39 -17.57
C ILE A 179 26.58 32.77 -16.90
N TYR A 180 27.72 32.99 -16.23
CA TYR A 180 28.39 34.28 -16.05
C TYR A 180 29.82 34.01 -15.62
#